data_2a979b8a19544071b0cb483b0f9c700b
#
_entry.id   2a979b8a19544071b0cb483b0f9c700b
#
_cell.length_a   1.000
_cell.length_b   1.000
_cell.length_c   1.000
_cell.angle_alpha   90.00
_cell.angle_beta   90.00
_cell.angle_gamma   90.00
#
_symmetry.space_group_name_H-M   'P 1'
#
loop_
_entity.id
_entity.type
_entity.pdbx_description
1 polymer ?
#
loop_
_entity_poly.entity_id
_entity_poly.type
_entity_poly.pdbx_seq_one_letter_code
_entity_poly.pdbx_strand_id
1 'polypeptide(L)'
;KDMYLRMVDIGNQGAQDLGYEGLSDLWFSKYDMPREEFASTVDRVYEDLKPLYEALQCHVRAELNEFYGDDVVPNEGSIPAHLLGNMWAQSWANVYDLVYEEPATASSIELSKISDTIW
;
A
#
# COMPACT_ATOMS: atom_id res chain seq x y z
N LYS A 1 -20.08 -4.90 14.82
CA LYS A 1 -18.89 -5.34 15.55
C LYS A 1 -19.06 -6.79 16.03
N ASP A 2 -20.11 -7.12 16.76
CA ASP A 2 -20.30 -8.44 17.39
C ASP A 2 -20.43 -9.59 16.38
N MET A 3 -21.15 -9.39 15.27
CA MET A 3 -21.22 -10.36 14.18
C MET A 3 -19.86 -10.64 13.54
N TYR A 4 -19.02 -9.62 13.41
CA TYR A 4 -17.67 -9.78 12.86
C TYR A 4 -16.78 -10.59 13.81
N LEU A 5 -16.81 -10.29 15.10
CA LEU A 5 -16.08 -11.07 16.12
C LEU A 5 -16.52 -12.53 16.11
N ARG A 6 -17.83 -12.79 16.05
CA ARG A 6 -18.35 -14.15 15.95
C ARG A 6 -17.88 -14.88 14.68
N MET A 7 -17.78 -14.18 13.55
CA MET A 7 -17.23 -14.75 12.31
C MET A 7 -15.76 -15.16 12.50
N VAL A 8 -14.96 -14.31 13.17
CA VAL A 8 -13.55 -14.61 13.50
C VAL A 8 -13.46 -15.85 14.41
N ASP A 9 -14.28 -15.92 15.45
CA ASP A 9 -14.30 -17.06 16.39
C ASP A 9 -14.65 -18.37 15.67
N ILE A 10 -15.67 -18.36 14.81
CA ILE A 10 -16.07 -19.54 14.02
C ILE A 10 -14.96 -19.95 13.05
N GLY A 11 -14.31 -18.98 12.39
CA GLY A 11 -13.20 -19.26 11.47
C GLY A 11 -12.01 -19.88 12.19
N ASN A 12 -11.64 -19.36 13.37
CA ASN A 12 -10.56 -19.91 14.18
C ASN A 12 -10.91 -21.32 14.69
N GLN A 13 -12.14 -21.56 15.15
CA GLN A 13 -12.58 -22.87 15.58
C GLN A 13 -12.49 -23.90 14.44
N GLY A 14 -12.96 -23.54 13.24
CA GLY A 14 -12.85 -24.42 12.05
C GLY A 14 -11.40 -24.74 11.68
N ALA A 15 -10.48 -23.78 11.80
CA ALA A 15 -9.06 -24.02 11.59
C ALA A 15 -8.46 -24.95 12.66
N GLN A 16 -8.84 -24.78 13.93
CA GLN A 16 -8.41 -25.64 15.05
C GLN A 16 -8.93 -27.08 14.89
N ASP A 17 -10.15 -27.26 14.43
CA ASP A 17 -10.73 -28.59 14.13
C ASP A 17 -9.93 -29.33 13.02
N LEU A 18 -9.21 -28.57 12.17
CA LEU A 18 -8.31 -29.09 11.15
C LEU A 18 -6.86 -29.25 11.62
N GLY A 19 -6.56 -28.94 12.88
CA GLY A 19 -5.23 -29.08 13.48
C GLY A 19 -4.30 -27.88 13.34
N TYR A 20 -4.82 -26.70 12.95
CA TYR A 20 -4.09 -25.44 12.89
C TYR A 20 -4.29 -24.62 14.17
N GLU A 21 -3.39 -23.69 14.47
CA GLU A 21 -3.54 -22.81 15.64
C GLU A 21 -4.72 -21.83 15.50
N GLY A 22 -5.02 -21.42 14.25
CA GLY A 22 -6.12 -20.53 13.90
C GLY A 22 -6.23 -20.31 12.41
N LEU A 23 -7.18 -19.48 11.99
CA LEU A 23 -7.46 -19.22 10.57
C LEU A 23 -6.26 -18.63 9.81
N SER A 24 -5.49 -17.78 10.47
CA SER A 24 -4.27 -17.20 9.91
C SER A 24 -3.24 -18.28 9.58
N ASP A 25 -3.02 -19.23 10.49
CA ASP A 25 -2.09 -20.34 10.31
C ASP A 25 -2.55 -21.26 9.16
N LEU A 26 -3.84 -21.57 9.11
CA LEU A 26 -4.44 -22.32 8.00
C LEU A 26 -4.17 -21.63 6.64
N TRP A 27 -4.31 -20.31 6.55
CA TRP A 27 -4.06 -19.57 5.31
C TRP A 27 -2.58 -19.57 4.94
N PHE A 28 -1.68 -19.37 5.91
CA PHE A 28 -0.24 -19.44 5.68
C PHE A 28 0.25 -20.81 5.24
N SER A 29 -0.44 -21.89 5.57
CA SER A 29 -0.08 -23.25 5.14
C SER A 29 -0.05 -23.45 3.61
N LYS A 30 -0.55 -22.48 2.84
CA LYS A 30 -0.53 -22.48 1.37
C LYS A 30 0.61 -21.66 0.77
N TYR A 31 1.41 -20.97 1.61
CA TYR A 31 2.55 -20.20 1.14
C TYR A 31 3.79 -21.11 0.96
N ASP A 32 4.67 -20.74 0.03
CA ASP A 32 5.90 -21.48 -0.26
C ASP A 32 7.01 -21.23 0.77
N MET A 33 6.74 -20.43 1.80
CA MET A 33 7.70 -20.08 2.86
C MET A 33 7.04 -20.10 4.24
N PRO A 34 7.82 -20.32 5.32
CA PRO A 34 7.33 -20.20 6.69
C PRO A 34 6.79 -18.81 7.00
N ARG A 35 5.83 -18.72 7.91
CA ARG A 35 5.17 -17.48 8.32
C ARG A 35 6.16 -16.41 8.80
N GLU A 36 7.15 -16.80 9.60
CA GLU A 36 8.15 -15.90 10.15
C GLU A 36 9.08 -15.34 9.05
N GLU A 37 9.41 -16.15 8.06
CA GLU A 37 10.19 -15.74 6.91
C GLU A 37 9.39 -14.79 6.02
N PHE A 38 8.10 -15.06 5.82
CA PHE A 38 7.20 -14.16 5.10
C PHE A 38 7.10 -12.81 5.81
N ALA A 39 6.87 -12.78 7.12
CA ALA A 39 6.78 -11.56 7.91
C ALA A 39 8.06 -10.71 7.79
N SER A 40 9.24 -11.33 8.00
CA SER A 40 10.52 -10.63 7.89
C SER A 40 10.80 -10.13 6.46
N THR A 41 10.32 -10.84 5.44
CA THR A 41 10.43 -10.41 4.04
C THR A 41 9.57 -9.19 3.78
N VAL A 42 8.33 -9.18 4.27
CA VAL A 42 7.42 -8.01 4.14
C VAL A 42 8.00 -6.79 4.85
N ASP A 43 8.51 -6.96 6.07
CA ASP A 43 9.13 -5.87 6.84
C ASP A 43 10.36 -5.30 6.09
N ARG A 44 11.22 -6.15 5.56
CA ARG A 44 12.37 -5.71 4.75
C ARG A 44 11.94 -4.94 3.51
N VAL A 45 10.98 -5.47 2.75
CA VAL A 45 10.46 -4.80 1.54
C VAL A 45 9.84 -3.45 1.88
N TYR A 46 9.14 -3.36 3.02
CA TYR A 46 8.60 -2.08 3.50
C TYR A 46 9.72 -1.06 3.76
N GLU A 47 10.77 -1.43 4.51
CA GLU A 47 11.87 -0.52 4.80
C GLU A 47 12.64 -0.10 3.52
N ASP A 48 12.82 -1.02 2.56
CA ASP A 48 13.46 -0.73 1.28
C ASP A 48 12.65 0.27 0.42
N LEU A 49 11.31 0.19 0.46
CA LEU A 49 10.42 1.05 -0.31
C LEU A 49 10.03 2.35 0.40
N LYS A 50 10.18 2.41 1.71
CA LYS A 50 9.75 3.54 2.54
C LYS A 50 10.27 4.91 2.06
N PRO A 51 11.56 5.08 1.69
CA PRO A 51 12.05 6.38 1.22
C PRO A 51 11.34 6.85 -0.06
N LEU A 52 11.05 5.93 -0.99
CA LEU A 52 10.29 6.24 -2.20
C LEU A 52 8.85 6.64 -1.86
N TYR A 53 8.21 5.90 -0.96
CA TYR A 53 6.84 6.18 -0.53
C TYR A 53 6.73 7.53 0.19
N GLU A 54 7.68 7.86 1.06
CA GLU A 54 7.73 9.16 1.76
C GLU A 54 7.92 10.32 0.79
N ALA A 55 8.79 10.17 -0.22
CA ALA A 55 8.98 11.18 -1.27
C ALA A 55 7.70 11.38 -2.10
N LEU A 56 7.04 10.29 -2.49
CA LEU A 56 5.76 10.34 -3.21
C LEU A 56 4.67 11.03 -2.37
N GLN A 57 4.54 10.67 -1.10
CA GLN A 57 3.59 11.29 -0.17
C GLN A 57 3.85 12.80 -0.01
N CYS A 58 5.11 13.20 0.07
CA CYS A 58 5.49 14.60 0.19
C CYS A 58 5.09 15.40 -1.05
N HIS A 59 5.41 14.87 -2.24
CA HIS A 59 5.05 15.50 -3.51
C HIS A 59 3.52 15.63 -3.65
N VAL A 60 2.79 14.53 -3.54
CA VAL A 60 1.32 14.52 -3.69
C VAL A 60 0.65 15.47 -2.70
N ARG A 61 1.13 15.52 -1.45
CA ARG A 61 0.60 16.45 -0.45
C ARG A 61 0.84 17.91 -0.83
N ALA A 62 2.02 18.24 -1.37
CA ALA A 62 2.34 19.61 -1.79
C ALA A 62 1.41 20.06 -2.92
N GLU A 63 1.22 19.25 -3.95
CA GLU A 63 0.32 19.54 -5.07
C GLU A 63 -1.15 19.68 -4.63
N LEU A 64 -1.60 18.78 -3.76
CA LEU A 64 -2.97 18.86 -3.21
C LEU A 64 -3.14 20.06 -2.27
N ASN A 65 -2.10 20.45 -1.52
CA ASN A 65 -2.11 21.66 -0.68
C ASN A 65 -2.23 22.92 -1.57
N GLU A 66 -1.46 23.00 -2.64
CA GLU A 66 -1.52 24.11 -3.58
C GLU A 66 -2.92 24.24 -4.20
N PHE A 67 -3.55 23.13 -4.53
CA PHE A 67 -4.87 23.11 -5.16
C PHE A 67 -6.02 23.38 -4.17
N TYR A 68 -6.01 22.76 -2.98
CA TYR A 68 -7.11 22.81 -2.01
C TYR A 68 -6.88 23.80 -0.86
N GLY A 69 -5.65 24.22 -0.62
CA GLY A 69 -5.25 25.10 0.49
C GLY A 69 -5.03 24.36 1.83
N ASP A 70 -4.38 25.08 2.76
CA ASP A 70 -3.97 24.57 4.10
C ASP A 70 -5.15 24.08 4.95
N ASP A 71 -6.33 24.68 4.78
CA ASP A 71 -7.53 24.29 5.55
C ASP A 71 -8.02 22.88 5.22
N VAL A 72 -7.76 22.41 4.00
CA VAL A 72 -8.16 21.08 3.52
C VAL A 72 -7.00 20.09 3.55
N VAL A 73 -5.84 20.49 3.07
CA VAL A 73 -4.63 19.66 3.03
C VAL A 73 -3.50 20.41 3.72
N PRO A 74 -3.26 20.20 5.02
CA PRO A 74 -2.15 20.83 5.72
C PRO A 74 -0.78 20.46 5.11
N ASN A 75 0.17 21.38 5.19
CA ASN A 75 1.55 21.19 4.72
C ASN A 75 2.30 20.06 5.43
N GLU A 76 1.82 19.62 6.58
CA GLU A 76 2.39 18.53 7.38
C GLU A 76 1.32 17.50 7.74
N GLY A 77 1.76 16.28 8.03
CA GLY A 77 0.88 15.20 8.46
C GLY A 77 0.32 14.37 7.32
N SER A 78 -0.83 13.73 7.56
CA SER A 78 -1.45 12.82 6.61
C SER A 78 -2.32 13.55 5.60
N ILE A 79 -2.34 13.07 4.36
CA ILE A 79 -3.31 13.52 3.35
C ILE A 79 -4.70 13.02 3.75
N PRO A 80 -5.75 13.85 3.70
CA PRO A 80 -7.11 13.43 3.99
C PRO A 80 -7.57 12.28 3.06
N ALA A 81 -7.96 11.16 3.65
CA ALA A 81 -8.27 9.94 2.90
C ALA A 81 -9.38 10.10 1.84
N HIS A 82 -10.33 11.02 2.05
CA HIS A 82 -11.40 11.29 1.09
C HIS A 82 -10.93 11.90 -0.23
N LEU A 83 -9.70 12.42 -0.30
CA LEU A 83 -9.07 12.93 -1.52
C LEU A 83 -8.36 11.84 -2.34
N LEU A 84 -8.11 10.68 -1.75
CA LEU A 84 -7.27 9.61 -2.31
C LEU A 84 -8.08 8.45 -2.89
N GLY A 85 -9.12 8.75 -3.64
CA GLY A 85 -9.82 7.86 -4.56
C GLY A 85 -10.85 6.92 -3.94
N ASN A 86 -10.55 6.23 -2.87
CA ASN A 86 -11.47 5.31 -2.21
C ASN A 86 -11.32 5.33 -0.69
N MET A 87 -12.21 4.60 0.01
CA MET A 87 -12.23 4.58 1.47
C MET A 87 -10.97 4.01 2.13
N TRP A 88 -10.12 3.32 1.38
CA TRP A 88 -8.83 2.78 1.85
C TRP A 88 -7.64 3.62 1.44
N ALA A 89 -7.86 4.69 0.65
CA ALA A 89 -6.80 5.55 0.10
C ALA A 89 -5.69 4.77 -0.64
N GLN A 90 -6.07 3.70 -1.34
CA GLN A 90 -5.13 2.77 -1.99
C GLN A 90 -5.03 2.97 -3.51
N SER A 91 -5.91 3.79 -4.10
CA SER A 91 -5.91 4.09 -5.53
C SER A 91 -6.02 5.61 -5.71
N TRP A 92 -4.94 6.21 -6.20
CA TRP A 92 -4.81 7.68 -6.33
C TRP A 92 -5.00 8.18 -7.75
N ALA A 93 -5.60 7.38 -8.63
CA ALA A 93 -5.83 7.75 -10.02
C ALA A 93 -6.65 9.03 -10.20
N ASN A 94 -7.54 9.34 -9.24
CA ASN A 94 -8.36 10.55 -9.27
C ASN A 94 -7.58 11.85 -9.10
N VAL A 95 -6.38 11.81 -8.52
CA VAL A 95 -5.51 12.98 -8.32
C VAL A 95 -4.37 13.06 -9.36
N TYR A 96 -4.31 12.10 -10.29
CA TYR A 96 -3.23 12.02 -11.26
C TYR A 96 -3.02 13.34 -12.02
N ASP A 97 -4.09 13.92 -12.54
CA ASP A 97 -4.04 15.17 -13.32
C ASP A 97 -3.62 16.40 -12.50
N LEU A 98 -3.71 16.32 -11.17
CA LEU A 98 -3.27 17.38 -10.26
C LEU A 98 -1.81 17.25 -9.87
N VAL A 99 -1.26 16.04 -9.85
CA VAL A 99 0.09 15.75 -9.32
C VAL A 99 1.09 15.39 -10.41
N TYR A 100 0.64 15.16 -11.64
CA TYR A 100 1.51 14.84 -12.78
C TYR A 100 1.86 16.09 -13.55
N GLU A 101 3.13 16.44 -13.56
CA GLU A 101 3.69 17.41 -14.50
C GLU A 101 4.31 16.65 -15.68
N GLU A 102 3.89 17.01 -16.91
CA GLU A 102 4.54 16.47 -18.09
C GLU A 102 5.98 17.01 -18.15
N PRO A 103 7.00 16.14 -18.11
CA PRO A 103 8.37 16.62 -18.13
C PRO A 103 8.63 17.41 -19.39
N ALA A 104 9.19 18.62 -19.28
CA ALA A 104 9.45 19.56 -20.36
C ALA A 104 10.35 19.00 -21.49
N THR A 105 11.01 17.88 -21.22
CA THR A 105 11.72 17.02 -22.18
C THR A 105 11.48 15.57 -21.79
N ALA A 106 10.44 14.96 -22.36
CA ALA A 106 10.27 13.51 -22.32
C ALA A 106 11.40 12.85 -23.11
N SER A 107 12.54 12.60 -22.47
CA SER A 107 13.39 11.53 -22.93
C SER A 107 12.61 10.25 -22.63
N SER A 108 12.05 9.65 -23.68
CA SER A 108 11.44 8.33 -23.58
C SER A 108 12.42 7.40 -22.86
N ILE A 109 12.10 7.02 -21.62
CA ILE A 109 12.79 5.91 -20.97
C ILE A 109 12.40 4.71 -21.82
N GLU A 110 13.32 4.25 -22.68
CA GLU A 110 13.11 3.03 -23.45
C GLU A 110 13.05 1.88 -22.46
N LEU A 111 11.84 1.40 -22.15
CA LEU A 111 11.59 0.23 -21.27
C LEU A 111 12.41 -1.01 -21.73
N SER A 112 12.77 -1.08 -23.01
CA SER A 112 13.69 -2.09 -23.55
C SER A 112 15.06 -2.11 -22.85
N LYS A 113 15.57 -0.96 -22.38
CA LYS A 113 16.85 -0.88 -21.68
C LYS A 113 16.79 -1.32 -20.21
N ILE A 114 15.58 -1.40 -19.63
CA ILE A 114 15.37 -1.85 -18.26
C ILE A 114 15.30 -3.39 -18.23
N SER A 115 14.75 -4.03 -19.27
CA SER A 115 14.59 -5.48 -19.32
C SER A 115 15.93 -6.23 -19.35
N ASP A 116 16.98 -5.64 -19.94
CA ASP A 116 18.30 -6.27 -20.05
C ASP A 116 19.13 -6.24 -18.75
N THR A 117 18.63 -5.56 -17.71
CA THR A 117 19.34 -5.40 -16.42
C THR A 117 18.69 -6.24 -15.28
N ILE A 118 17.54 -6.87 -15.53
CA ILE A 118 16.74 -7.55 -14.48
C ILE A 118 16.73 -9.09 -14.62
N TRP A 119 17.33 -9.65 -15.69
CA TRP A 119 17.44 -11.11 -15.93
C TRP A 119 18.89 -11.59 -16.00
#